data_461da345b8be5ccc5b6dbe11a061d929
#
_entry.id   461da345b8be5ccc5b6dbe11a061d929
#
_cell.length_a   1.000
_cell.length_b   1.000
_cell.length_c   1.000
_cell.angle_alpha   90.00
_cell.angle_beta   90.00
_cell.angle_gamma   90.00
#
_symmetry.space_group_name_H-M   'P 1'
#
loop_
_entity.id
_entity.type
_entity.pdbx_description
1 polymer ?
#
loop_
_entity_poly.entity_id
_entity_poly.type
_entity_poly.pdbx_seq_one_letter_code
_entity_poly.pdbx_strand_id
1 'polypeptide(L)'
;PKPSSAASDVYKRQAAFSFTELRHPCIAPSALSGTTEFIPNDIALGGETEEVMVLTGGNMAGKSTTARTAATAVILAQIGCYVPAASAWLAPVDRIASRMGANDQLFRQHSTFMVEMLEASKILRDATPRSLVIMDELGRGTSTFDGQAIAYAVLHEIAVQTRCLCFFMTHYTTLAECLDAYPRIANRHMEVRVGDTVIFTSRLVPGVAASSYGTQVAAIAGVPPEVCAKAADVSREFFDQAQAEHARRMHSRIPLETLADFARLYRAGKTQEGELGGLLAVARRCHA
;
A
#
# COMPACT_ATOMS: atom_id res chain seq x y z
N PRO A 1 16.48 -1.64 31.38
CA PRO A 1 16.42 -0.19 31.54
C PRO A 1 15.01 0.29 31.20
N LYS A 2 14.37 1.03 32.11
CA LYS A 2 13.07 1.67 31.82
C LYS A 2 13.34 2.72 30.73
N PRO A 3 12.51 2.78 29.65
CA PRO A 3 12.65 3.88 28.68
C PRO A 3 12.54 5.22 29.41
N SER A 4 13.36 6.19 29.00
CA SER A 4 13.34 7.54 29.57
C SER A 4 11.94 8.13 29.41
N SER A 5 11.48 8.96 30.33
CA SER A 5 10.16 9.59 30.29
C SER A 5 9.90 10.36 28.98
N ALA A 6 10.95 10.96 28.38
CA ALA A 6 10.88 11.64 27.08
C ALA A 6 10.57 10.68 25.91
N ALA A 7 11.18 9.50 25.89
CA ALA A 7 10.85 8.47 24.87
C ALA A 7 9.42 7.98 25.02
N SER A 8 8.96 7.76 26.27
CA SER A 8 7.58 7.40 26.59
C SER A 8 6.57 8.46 26.11
N ASP A 9 6.87 9.74 26.20
CA ASP A 9 5.98 10.82 25.77
C ASP A 9 5.93 11.00 24.25
N VAL A 10 7.01 10.70 23.54
CA VAL A 10 7.03 10.68 22.06
C VAL A 10 6.18 9.51 21.54
N TYR A 11 6.31 8.32 22.12
CA TYR A 11 5.48 7.15 21.78
C TYR A 11 3.98 7.38 22.05
N LYS A 12 3.62 8.10 23.10
CA LYS A 12 2.21 8.43 23.41
C LYS A 12 1.56 9.38 22.40
N ARG A 13 2.33 10.03 21.51
CA ARG A 13 1.83 11.01 20.53
C ARG A 13 1.68 10.47 19.12
N GLN A 14 2.26 9.32 18.80
CA GLN A 14 2.17 8.70 17.47
C GLN A 14 1.07 7.66 17.42
N ALA A 15 0.30 7.64 16.34
CA ALA A 15 -0.62 6.55 16.07
C ALA A 15 0.17 5.29 15.75
N ALA A 16 -0.30 4.15 16.25
CA ALA A 16 0.28 2.85 15.95
C ALA A 16 -0.70 1.74 16.31
N PHE A 17 -0.60 0.60 15.65
CA PHE A 17 -1.32 -0.60 16.02
C PHE A 17 -0.57 -1.86 15.61
N SER A 18 -0.84 -2.96 16.35
CA SER A 18 -0.38 -4.30 16.02
C SER A 18 -1.49 -5.30 16.35
N PHE A 19 -1.85 -6.09 15.37
CA PHE A 19 -2.84 -7.15 15.46
C PHE A 19 -2.21 -8.47 15.01
N THR A 20 -2.39 -9.52 15.81
CA THR A 20 -1.95 -10.88 15.48
C THR A 20 -3.17 -11.72 15.12
N GLU A 21 -3.09 -12.49 14.04
CA GLU A 21 -4.17 -13.32 13.51
C GLU A 21 -5.50 -12.57 13.35
N LEU A 22 -5.43 -11.35 12.80
CA LEU A 22 -6.60 -10.50 12.62
C LEU A 22 -7.57 -11.10 11.60
N ARG A 23 -8.86 -11.13 11.97
CA ARG A 23 -9.98 -11.62 11.15
C ARG A 23 -10.98 -10.51 10.86
N HIS A 24 -11.64 -10.59 9.72
CA HIS A 24 -12.72 -9.65 9.40
C HIS A 24 -14.00 -10.05 10.14
N PRO A 25 -14.62 -9.19 10.94
CA PRO A 25 -15.75 -9.56 11.79
C PRO A 25 -16.99 -10.03 11.02
N CYS A 26 -17.19 -9.56 9.79
CA CYS A 26 -18.32 -9.95 8.96
C CYS A 26 -18.00 -11.09 7.98
N ILE A 27 -16.79 -11.12 7.41
CA ILE A 27 -16.42 -12.10 6.38
C ILE A 27 -16.02 -13.43 7.02
N ALA A 28 -15.28 -13.41 8.14
CA ALA A 28 -14.86 -14.65 8.80
C ALA A 28 -16.03 -15.53 9.28
N PRO A 29 -17.11 -15.00 9.88
CA PRO A 29 -18.30 -15.81 10.21
C PRO A 29 -19.02 -16.34 8.98
N SER A 30 -19.07 -15.60 7.87
CA SER A 30 -19.68 -16.05 6.61
C SER A 30 -18.89 -17.19 5.97
N ALA A 31 -17.58 -17.19 6.11
CA ALA A 31 -16.72 -18.26 5.63
C ALA A 31 -16.94 -19.58 6.42
N LEU A 32 -17.37 -19.52 7.67
CA LEU A 32 -17.70 -20.70 8.47
C LEU A 32 -18.97 -21.44 7.99
N SER A 33 -19.85 -20.74 7.29
CA SER A 33 -21.07 -21.34 6.70
C SER A 33 -20.87 -21.79 5.24
N GLY A 34 -19.69 -21.57 4.66
CA GLY A 34 -19.32 -21.91 3.29
C GLY A 34 -18.10 -22.83 3.20
N THR A 35 -17.69 -23.11 1.97
CA THR A 35 -16.54 -23.98 1.67
C THR A 35 -15.18 -23.29 1.75
N THR A 36 -15.12 -21.97 2.05
CA THR A 36 -13.91 -21.17 2.02
C THR A 36 -13.51 -20.73 3.44
N GLU A 37 -12.35 -21.12 3.89
CA GLU A 37 -11.79 -20.70 5.19
C GLU A 37 -11.26 -19.26 5.07
N PHE A 38 -11.54 -18.40 6.08
CA PHE A 38 -10.93 -17.08 6.19
C PHE A 38 -9.50 -17.20 6.73
N ILE A 39 -8.54 -16.70 5.98
CA ILE A 39 -7.12 -16.70 6.38
C ILE A 39 -6.83 -15.44 7.19
N PRO A 40 -6.47 -15.56 8.48
CA PRO A 40 -6.08 -14.43 9.31
C PRO A 40 -4.70 -13.91 8.92
N ASN A 41 -4.45 -12.62 9.18
CA ASN A 41 -3.16 -11.98 8.90
C ASN A 41 -2.67 -11.19 10.11
N ASP A 42 -1.34 -11.12 10.25
CA ASP A 42 -0.67 -10.24 11.19
C ASP A 42 -0.49 -8.88 10.53
N ILE A 43 -0.93 -7.81 11.19
CA ILE A 43 -0.91 -6.46 10.62
C ILE A 43 -0.43 -5.48 11.67
N ALA A 44 0.66 -4.77 11.38
CA ALA A 44 1.19 -3.73 12.25
C ALA A 44 1.57 -2.49 11.44
N LEU A 45 1.31 -1.29 11.98
CA LEU A 45 1.75 -0.01 11.44
C LEU A 45 2.08 0.95 12.58
N GLY A 46 3.14 1.73 12.39
CA GLY A 46 3.62 2.75 13.33
C GLY A 46 4.37 2.17 14.53
N GLY A 47 4.77 3.02 15.46
CA GLY A 47 5.59 2.62 16.60
C GLY A 47 7.01 2.25 16.18
N GLU A 48 7.37 0.98 16.35
CA GLU A 48 8.66 0.42 15.92
C GLU A 48 8.62 -0.14 14.49
N THR A 49 7.43 -0.17 13.87
CA THR A 49 7.24 -0.63 12.49
C THR A 49 7.06 0.57 11.55
N GLU A 50 6.96 0.28 10.26
CA GLU A 50 6.74 1.28 9.23
C GLU A 50 5.37 1.95 9.39
N GLU A 51 5.27 3.20 9.00
CA GLU A 51 4.01 3.98 9.07
C GLU A 51 3.12 3.74 7.84
N VAL A 52 3.72 3.36 6.72
CA VAL A 52 3.04 3.15 5.44
C VAL A 52 3.24 1.74 4.94
N MET A 53 2.16 1.06 4.64
CA MET A 53 2.16 -0.26 4.01
C MET A 53 1.69 -0.14 2.57
N VAL A 54 2.60 -0.35 1.63
CA VAL A 54 2.26 -0.45 0.20
C VAL A 54 1.88 -1.88 -0.11
N LEU A 55 0.62 -2.07 -0.54
CA LEU A 55 0.07 -3.38 -0.87
C LEU A 55 -0.03 -3.56 -2.37
N THR A 56 0.73 -4.52 -2.91
CA THR A 56 0.70 -4.87 -4.33
C THR A 56 0.00 -6.22 -4.57
N GLY A 57 -0.34 -6.51 -5.83
CA GLY A 57 -0.97 -7.77 -6.23
C GLY A 57 -2.27 -7.59 -7.00
N GLY A 58 -2.83 -8.70 -7.48
CA GLY A 58 -4.07 -8.72 -8.26
C GLY A 58 -5.31 -8.25 -7.48
N ASN A 59 -6.36 -7.85 -8.21
CA ASN A 59 -7.58 -7.29 -7.59
C ASN A 59 -8.34 -8.30 -6.71
N MET A 60 -8.27 -9.60 -7.03
CA MET A 60 -8.94 -10.66 -6.24
C MET A 60 -8.10 -11.18 -5.08
N ALA A 61 -6.87 -10.68 -4.89
CA ALA A 61 -5.95 -11.23 -3.91
C ALA A 61 -6.28 -10.88 -2.44
N GLY A 62 -7.16 -9.91 -2.19
CA GLY A 62 -7.58 -9.54 -0.82
C GLY A 62 -6.96 -8.27 -0.26
N LYS A 63 -6.26 -7.43 -1.07
CA LYS A 63 -5.65 -6.15 -0.64
C LYS A 63 -6.63 -5.24 0.09
N SER A 64 -7.74 -4.89 -0.57
CA SER A 64 -8.76 -4.00 -0.01
C SER A 64 -9.46 -4.62 1.21
N THR A 65 -9.62 -5.95 1.23
CA THR A 65 -10.17 -6.67 2.38
C THR A 65 -9.24 -6.53 3.59
N THR A 66 -7.93 -6.69 3.40
CA THR A 66 -6.91 -6.56 4.46
C THR A 66 -6.95 -5.17 5.09
N ALA A 67 -6.94 -4.10 4.27
CA ALA A 67 -6.99 -2.73 4.77
C ALA A 67 -8.32 -2.42 5.50
N ARG A 68 -9.46 -2.91 4.96
CA ARG A 68 -10.77 -2.78 5.64
C ARG A 68 -10.81 -3.52 6.96
N THR A 69 -10.22 -4.72 7.02
CA THR A 69 -10.15 -5.50 8.26
C THR A 69 -9.40 -4.74 9.34
N ALA A 70 -8.24 -4.17 9.01
CA ALA A 70 -7.45 -3.37 9.94
C ALA A 70 -8.21 -2.11 10.41
N ALA A 71 -8.85 -1.37 9.48
CA ALA A 71 -9.64 -0.18 9.83
C ALA A 71 -10.83 -0.52 10.74
N THR A 72 -11.53 -1.63 10.44
CA THR A 72 -12.66 -2.09 11.26
C THR A 72 -12.18 -2.49 12.67
N ALA A 73 -11.02 -3.14 12.77
CA ALA A 73 -10.41 -3.49 14.05
C ALA A 73 -10.07 -2.26 14.88
N VAL A 74 -9.52 -1.21 14.25
CA VAL A 74 -9.24 0.08 14.91
C VAL A 74 -10.53 0.72 15.42
N ILE A 75 -11.61 0.72 14.63
CA ILE A 75 -12.92 1.25 15.05
C ILE A 75 -13.45 0.46 16.27
N LEU A 76 -13.47 -0.88 16.18
CA LEU A 76 -13.96 -1.72 17.26
C LEU A 76 -13.18 -1.48 18.56
N ALA A 77 -11.86 -1.41 18.49
CA ALA A 77 -11.02 -1.13 19.64
C ALA A 77 -11.31 0.25 20.25
N GLN A 78 -11.48 1.29 19.43
CA GLN A 78 -11.71 2.67 19.90
C GLN A 78 -13.10 2.89 20.53
N ILE A 79 -14.08 2.09 20.15
CA ILE A 79 -15.41 2.11 20.82
C ILE A 79 -15.50 1.15 22.01
N GLY A 80 -14.38 0.49 22.37
CA GLY A 80 -14.33 -0.41 23.53
C GLY A 80 -14.84 -1.84 23.26
N CYS A 81 -15.00 -2.23 21.99
CA CYS A 81 -15.37 -3.60 21.61
C CYS A 81 -14.15 -4.53 21.56
N TYR A 82 -14.41 -5.83 21.67
CA TYR A 82 -13.40 -6.84 21.38
C TYR A 82 -12.99 -6.78 19.91
N VAL A 83 -11.68 -6.95 19.66
CA VAL A 83 -11.12 -7.05 18.31
C VAL A 83 -11.01 -8.53 17.95
N PRO A 84 -11.43 -8.95 16.73
CA PRO A 84 -11.34 -10.34 16.30
C PRO A 84 -9.90 -10.70 15.88
N ALA A 85 -9.00 -10.74 16.85
CA ALA A 85 -7.58 -11.06 16.72
C ALA A 85 -7.12 -11.90 17.91
N ALA A 86 -6.04 -12.69 17.75
CA ALA A 86 -5.44 -13.42 18.85
C ALA A 86 -4.82 -12.46 19.88
N SER A 87 -4.19 -11.37 19.41
CA SER A 87 -3.77 -10.26 20.26
C SER A 87 -3.95 -8.93 19.52
N ALA A 88 -4.20 -7.85 20.28
CA ALA A 88 -4.39 -6.52 19.72
C ALA A 88 -3.78 -5.48 20.66
N TRP A 89 -3.00 -4.57 20.08
CA TRP A 89 -2.52 -3.36 20.73
C TRP A 89 -2.69 -2.18 19.80
N LEU A 90 -3.13 -1.04 20.32
CA LEU A 90 -3.23 0.16 19.51
C LEU A 90 -3.07 1.43 20.34
N ALA A 91 -2.44 2.46 19.75
CA ALA A 91 -2.56 3.84 20.15
C ALA A 91 -3.71 4.50 19.35
N PRO A 92 -4.62 5.29 19.97
CA PRO A 92 -5.78 5.81 19.28
C PRO A 92 -5.44 6.68 18.08
N VAL A 93 -6.17 6.50 16.98
CA VAL A 93 -6.15 7.40 15.83
C VAL A 93 -7.23 8.48 15.99
N ASP A 94 -6.96 9.68 15.46
CA ASP A 94 -7.91 10.79 15.49
C ASP A 94 -8.92 10.75 14.35
N ARG A 95 -8.57 10.05 13.26
CA ARG A 95 -9.41 9.94 12.07
C ARG A 95 -9.06 8.67 11.30
N ILE A 96 -10.07 8.09 10.67
CA ILE A 96 -9.90 7.09 9.60
C ILE A 96 -10.44 7.73 8.32
N ALA A 97 -9.59 7.90 7.32
CA ALA A 97 -9.94 8.45 6.03
C ALA A 97 -9.68 7.41 4.94
N SER A 98 -10.68 7.13 4.12
CA SER A 98 -10.56 6.14 3.06
C SER A 98 -10.98 6.69 1.71
N ARG A 99 -10.19 6.40 0.69
CA ARG A 99 -10.56 6.47 -0.71
C ARG A 99 -10.52 5.03 -1.24
N MET A 100 -11.70 4.42 -1.40
CA MET A 100 -11.86 3.02 -1.79
C MET A 100 -12.98 2.91 -2.82
N GLY A 101 -12.65 2.38 -4.00
CA GLY A 101 -13.61 2.13 -5.08
C GLY A 101 -14.04 3.39 -5.84
N ALA A 102 -14.53 3.23 -7.06
CA ALA A 102 -15.22 4.26 -7.80
C ALA A 102 -16.72 4.13 -7.52
N ASN A 103 -17.31 5.08 -6.81
CA ASN A 103 -18.77 5.26 -6.84
C ASN A 103 -19.07 6.10 -8.09
N ASP A 104 -19.64 5.48 -9.10
CA ASP A 104 -20.24 6.20 -10.23
C ASP A 104 -21.38 7.07 -9.71
N GLN A 105 -21.06 8.31 -9.39
CA GLN A 105 -22.07 9.31 -9.06
C GLN A 105 -22.61 9.88 -10.38
N LEU A 106 -23.48 9.11 -11.06
CA LEU A 106 -24.14 9.49 -12.30
C LEU A 106 -24.88 10.86 -12.24
N PHE A 107 -25.20 11.34 -11.04
CA PHE A 107 -25.89 12.61 -10.83
C PHE A 107 -24.95 13.83 -10.67
N ARG A 108 -23.63 13.65 -10.53
CA ARG A 108 -22.66 14.73 -10.52
C ARG A 108 -21.90 14.70 -11.83
N GLN A 109 -21.91 15.82 -12.57
CA GLN A 109 -21.21 16.00 -13.86
C GLN A 109 -19.68 15.89 -13.78
N HIS A 110 -19.15 15.16 -12.79
CA HIS A 110 -17.72 14.94 -12.61
C HIS A 110 -17.32 13.57 -13.15
N SER A 111 -16.22 13.52 -13.88
CA SER A 111 -15.61 12.23 -14.24
C SER A 111 -15.21 11.47 -12.97
N THR A 112 -15.20 10.13 -13.05
CA THR A 112 -14.76 9.26 -11.95
C THR A 112 -13.37 9.67 -11.44
N PHE A 113 -12.47 10.08 -12.33
CA PHE A 113 -11.15 10.61 -12.00
C PHE A 113 -11.19 11.93 -11.20
N MET A 114 -12.09 12.85 -11.54
CA MET A 114 -12.25 14.10 -10.78
C MET A 114 -12.74 13.82 -9.35
N VAL A 115 -13.68 12.91 -9.19
CA VAL A 115 -14.16 12.49 -7.85
C VAL A 115 -13.01 11.90 -7.04
N GLU A 116 -12.21 11.02 -7.66
CA GLU A 116 -11.03 10.43 -7.06
C GLU A 116 -10.03 11.48 -6.58
N MET A 117 -9.75 12.49 -7.39
CA MET A 117 -8.83 13.58 -7.03
C MET A 117 -9.38 14.47 -5.93
N LEU A 118 -10.68 14.74 -5.90
CA LEU A 118 -11.34 15.50 -4.83
C LEU A 118 -11.26 14.76 -3.49
N GLU A 119 -11.48 13.43 -3.48
CA GLU A 119 -11.36 12.61 -2.28
C GLU A 119 -9.91 12.57 -1.78
N ALA A 120 -8.94 12.33 -2.66
CA ALA A 120 -7.51 12.34 -2.32
C ALA A 120 -7.07 13.72 -1.80
N SER A 121 -7.48 14.81 -2.45
CA SER A 121 -7.20 16.18 -2.01
C SER A 121 -7.76 16.46 -0.60
N LYS A 122 -8.98 15.99 -0.31
CA LYS A 122 -9.57 16.14 1.03
C LYS A 122 -8.76 15.36 2.07
N ILE A 123 -8.37 14.13 1.77
CA ILE A 123 -7.56 13.31 2.68
C ILE A 123 -6.22 13.99 2.97
N LEU A 124 -5.50 14.46 1.95
CA LEU A 124 -4.20 15.12 2.12
C LEU A 124 -4.29 16.41 2.95
N ARG A 125 -5.39 17.17 2.83
CA ARG A 125 -5.60 18.39 3.64
C ARG A 125 -5.95 18.10 5.09
N ASP A 126 -6.71 17.04 5.33
CA ASP A 126 -7.34 16.79 6.62
C ASP A 126 -6.55 15.79 7.48
N ALA A 127 -5.65 14.99 6.88
CA ALA A 127 -4.87 13.99 7.59
C ALA A 127 -3.83 14.63 8.52
N THR A 128 -3.70 14.05 9.70
CA THR A 128 -2.70 14.40 10.71
C THR A 128 -1.74 13.23 10.91
N PRO A 129 -0.61 13.40 11.60
CA PRO A 129 0.28 12.27 11.95
C PRO A 129 -0.38 11.18 12.80
N ARG A 130 -1.59 11.42 13.31
CA ARG A 130 -2.38 10.47 14.10
C ARG A 130 -3.52 9.83 13.32
N SER A 131 -3.65 10.12 12.03
CA SER A 131 -4.71 9.58 11.19
C SER A 131 -4.32 8.20 10.63
N LEU A 132 -5.33 7.37 10.35
CA LEU A 132 -5.22 6.18 9.52
C LEU A 132 -5.81 6.49 8.14
N VAL A 133 -5.00 6.41 7.11
CA VAL A 133 -5.37 6.67 5.71
C VAL A 133 -5.41 5.36 4.93
N ILE A 134 -6.42 5.21 4.08
CA ILE A 134 -6.56 4.08 3.17
C ILE A 134 -6.72 4.62 1.75
N MET A 135 -5.73 4.36 0.90
CA MET A 135 -5.74 4.73 -0.53
C MET A 135 -5.82 3.45 -1.36
N ASP A 136 -6.89 3.29 -2.12
CA ASP A 136 -7.11 2.10 -2.95
C ASP A 136 -7.08 2.47 -4.43
N GLU A 137 -6.04 1.99 -5.14
CA GLU A 137 -5.84 2.13 -6.59
C GLU A 137 -5.91 3.57 -7.11
N LEU A 138 -5.25 4.50 -6.42
CA LEU A 138 -5.19 5.90 -6.82
C LEU A 138 -4.52 6.06 -8.19
N GLY A 139 -5.11 6.88 -9.06
CA GLY A 139 -4.60 7.20 -10.40
C GLY A 139 -5.12 6.29 -11.51
N ARG A 140 -6.08 5.39 -11.22
CA ARG A 140 -6.62 4.44 -12.20
C ARG A 140 -7.53 5.08 -13.26
N GLY A 141 -8.10 6.23 -12.95
CA GLY A 141 -9.07 6.92 -13.82
C GLY A 141 -8.46 7.79 -14.93
N THR A 142 -7.14 7.77 -15.12
CA THR A 142 -6.43 8.56 -16.14
C THR A 142 -5.41 7.72 -16.91
N SER A 143 -4.55 8.35 -17.72
CA SER A 143 -3.45 7.64 -18.40
C SER A 143 -2.52 6.96 -17.40
N THR A 144 -1.91 5.84 -17.80
CA THR A 144 -1.04 5.05 -16.90
C THR A 144 0.10 5.89 -16.33
N PHE A 145 0.74 6.75 -17.14
CA PHE A 145 1.87 7.56 -16.70
C PHE A 145 1.44 8.67 -15.73
N ASP A 146 0.35 9.39 -16.04
CA ASP A 146 -0.17 10.44 -15.16
C ASP A 146 -0.68 9.84 -13.85
N GLY A 147 -1.40 8.71 -13.94
CA GLY A 147 -1.91 8.00 -12.77
C GLY A 147 -0.79 7.52 -11.84
N GLN A 148 0.28 6.96 -12.40
CA GLN A 148 1.45 6.54 -11.64
C GLN A 148 2.19 7.72 -11.01
N ALA A 149 2.35 8.83 -11.73
CA ALA A 149 3.00 10.03 -11.22
C ALA A 149 2.22 10.66 -10.05
N ILE A 150 0.88 10.72 -10.17
CA ILE A 150 0.01 11.21 -9.10
C ILE A 150 0.07 10.28 -7.89
N ALA A 151 -0.02 8.97 -8.11
CA ALA A 151 0.06 7.98 -7.04
C ALA A 151 1.40 8.07 -6.28
N TYR A 152 2.52 8.23 -7.01
CA TYR A 152 3.83 8.46 -6.42
C TYR A 152 3.87 9.72 -5.57
N ALA A 153 3.41 10.85 -6.11
CA ALA A 153 3.45 12.14 -5.40
C ALA A 153 2.59 12.11 -4.12
N VAL A 154 1.40 11.50 -4.18
CA VAL A 154 0.52 11.34 -3.01
C VAL A 154 1.13 10.43 -1.96
N LEU A 155 1.68 9.28 -2.37
CA LEU A 155 2.33 8.36 -1.44
C LEU A 155 3.56 9.00 -0.78
N HIS A 156 4.38 9.72 -1.56
CA HIS A 156 5.51 10.47 -1.06
C HIS A 156 5.08 11.55 -0.05
N GLU A 157 4.04 12.32 -0.35
CA GLU A 157 3.49 13.35 0.57
C GLU A 157 3.03 12.72 1.89
N ILE A 158 2.32 11.59 1.84
CA ILE A 158 1.88 10.86 3.03
C ILE A 158 3.07 10.38 3.86
N ALA A 159 4.07 9.76 3.22
CA ALA A 159 5.20 9.15 3.92
C ALA A 159 6.19 10.18 4.50
N VAL A 160 6.40 11.31 3.82
CA VAL A 160 7.45 12.27 4.16
C VAL A 160 6.92 13.50 4.92
N GLN A 161 5.76 14.01 4.52
CA GLN A 161 5.20 15.25 5.09
C GLN A 161 4.14 14.97 6.15
N THR A 162 3.07 14.28 5.77
CA THR A 162 1.94 14.01 6.67
C THR A 162 2.33 13.04 7.78
N ARG A 163 3.10 11.98 7.43
CA ARG A 163 3.63 10.97 8.36
C ARG A 163 2.52 10.30 9.18
N CYS A 164 1.42 9.99 8.54
CA CYS A 164 0.31 9.25 9.13
C CYS A 164 0.40 7.75 8.82
N LEU A 165 -0.37 6.94 9.54
CA LEU A 165 -0.53 5.53 9.20
C LEU A 165 -1.27 5.41 7.86
N CYS A 166 -0.74 4.59 6.95
CA CYS A 166 -1.35 4.45 5.63
C CYS A 166 -1.30 3.02 5.09
N PHE A 167 -2.44 2.54 4.59
CA PHE A 167 -2.51 1.46 3.62
C PHE A 167 -2.61 2.06 2.23
N PHE A 168 -1.62 1.82 1.39
CA PHE A 168 -1.59 2.29 0.02
C PHE A 168 -1.62 1.09 -0.93
N MET A 169 -2.80 0.80 -1.48
CA MET A 169 -2.98 -0.32 -2.39
C MET A 169 -2.80 0.15 -3.83
N THR A 170 -1.99 -0.55 -4.58
CA THR A 170 -1.68 -0.19 -5.96
C THR A 170 -1.40 -1.42 -6.82
N HIS A 171 -1.66 -1.27 -8.11
CA HIS A 171 -1.20 -2.21 -9.14
C HIS A 171 0.10 -1.74 -9.81
N TYR A 172 0.58 -0.54 -9.48
CA TYR A 172 1.85 0.00 -9.97
C TYR A 172 3.02 -0.58 -9.16
N THR A 173 3.60 -1.71 -9.61
CA THR A 173 4.71 -2.38 -8.91
C THR A 173 5.97 -1.51 -8.88
N THR A 174 6.23 -0.77 -9.97
CA THR A 174 7.34 0.19 -10.07
C THR A 174 7.31 1.27 -8.99
N LEU A 175 6.11 1.71 -8.59
CA LEU A 175 5.96 2.68 -7.50
C LEU A 175 6.44 2.09 -6.16
N ALA A 176 6.10 0.82 -5.88
CA ALA A 176 6.56 0.13 -4.69
C ALA A 176 8.10 -0.03 -4.68
N GLU A 177 8.68 -0.35 -5.84
CA GLU A 177 10.13 -0.49 -6.00
C GLU A 177 10.87 0.85 -5.82
N CYS A 178 10.35 1.95 -6.39
CA CYS A 178 10.95 3.28 -6.25
C CYS A 178 11.03 3.76 -4.80
N LEU A 179 10.06 3.38 -3.97
CA LEU A 179 9.95 3.84 -2.58
C LEU A 179 10.43 2.80 -1.56
N ASP A 180 10.94 1.65 -1.99
CA ASP A 180 11.45 0.58 -1.10
C ASP A 180 12.60 1.00 -0.18
N ALA A 181 13.34 2.05 -0.55
CA ALA A 181 14.43 2.57 0.26
C ALA A 181 13.99 3.53 1.39
N TYR A 182 12.72 3.93 1.42
CA TYR A 182 12.22 4.80 2.49
C TYR A 182 11.93 3.97 3.75
N PRO A 183 12.60 4.26 4.88
CA PRO A 183 12.53 3.41 6.08
C PRO A 183 11.15 3.38 6.75
N ARG A 184 10.23 4.24 6.32
CA ARG A 184 8.85 4.31 6.82
C ARG A 184 7.85 3.58 5.97
N ILE A 185 8.29 3.00 4.85
CA ILE A 185 7.45 2.30 3.88
C ILE A 185 7.79 0.81 3.91
N ALA A 186 6.78 0.00 4.17
CA ALA A 186 6.86 -1.45 4.02
C ALA A 186 6.16 -1.88 2.75
N ASN A 187 6.87 -2.56 1.87
CA ASN A 187 6.26 -3.26 0.75
C ASN A 187 5.73 -4.62 1.22
N ARG A 188 4.45 -4.87 0.96
CA ARG A 188 3.78 -6.14 1.22
C ARG A 188 2.97 -6.54 0.00
N HIS A 189 2.71 -7.81 -0.15
CA HIS A 189 1.83 -8.32 -1.19
C HIS A 189 0.99 -9.49 -0.69
N MET A 190 -0.08 -9.75 -1.40
CA MET A 190 -0.89 -10.95 -1.12
C MET A 190 -0.26 -12.14 -1.82
N GLU A 191 0.04 -13.19 -1.06
CA GLU A 191 0.67 -14.41 -1.59
C GLU A 191 -0.22 -15.06 -2.64
N VAL A 192 0.41 -15.44 -3.76
CA VAL A 192 -0.23 -16.21 -4.84
C VAL A 192 0.62 -17.44 -5.09
N ARG A 193 -0.01 -18.60 -5.09
CA ARG A 193 0.64 -19.87 -5.47
C ARG A 193 0.28 -20.22 -6.89
N VAL A 194 1.29 -20.41 -7.72
CA VAL A 194 1.16 -20.78 -9.12
C VAL A 194 1.52 -22.25 -9.24
N GLY A 195 0.55 -23.06 -9.66
CA GLY A 195 0.68 -24.46 -10.02
C GLY A 195 -0.09 -24.69 -11.32
N ASP A 196 -0.79 -25.79 -11.45
CA ASP A 196 -1.71 -26.03 -12.57
C ASP A 196 -2.83 -24.98 -12.62
N THR A 197 -3.17 -24.41 -11.46
CA THR A 197 -4.08 -23.27 -11.29
C THR A 197 -3.45 -22.22 -10.41
N VAL A 198 -3.94 -20.96 -10.52
CA VAL A 198 -3.53 -19.87 -9.64
C VAL A 198 -4.41 -19.87 -8.40
N ILE A 199 -3.79 -19.93 -7.22
CA ILE A 199 -4.47 -19.91 -5.92
C ILE A 199 -4.10 -18.63 -5.20
N PHE A 200 -5.08 -17.77 -4.95
CA PHE A 200 -4.96 -16.60 -4.08
C PHE A 200 -5.11 -17.04 -2.64
N THR A 201 -4.00 -17.05 -1.88
CA THR A 201 -4.00 -17.56 -0.50
C THR A 201 -4.57 -16.58 0.52
N SER A 202 -4.79 -15.33 0.12
CA SER A 202 -5.19 -14.22 1.03
C SER A 202 -4.22 -13.98 2.19
N ARG A 203 -2.99 -14.48 2.08
CA ARG A 203 -1.94 -14.29 3.09
C ARG A 203 -1.08 -13.08 2.73
N LEU A 204 -0.88 -12.20 3.72
CA LEU A 204 -0.02 -11.04 3.60
C LEU A 204 1.44 -11.44 3.83
N VAL A 205 2.32 -11.13 2.86
CA VAL A 205 3.75 -11.46 2.94
C VAL A 205 4.62 -10.26 2.55
N PRO A 206 5.88 -10.18 3.02
CA PRO A 206 6.82 -9.13 2.66
C PRO A 206 7.16 -9.11 1.17
N GLY A 207 7.46 -7.90 0.63
CA GLY A 207 7.92 -7.68 -0.73
C GLY A 207 6.85 -7.17 -1.68
N VAL A 208 7.20 -7.11 -2.97
CA VAL A 208 6.34 -6.62 -4.07
C VAL A 208 5.82 -7.82 -4.86
N ALA A 209 4.57 -7.75 -5.31
CA ALA A 209 3.98 -8.81 -6.13
C ALA A 209 4.72 -8.93 -7.48
N ALA A 210 5.08 -10.13 -7.86
CA ALA A 210 5.77 -10.40 -9.13
C ALA A 210 4.89 -10.14 -10.36
N SER A 211 3.55 -10.25 -10.23
CA SER A 211 2.58 -10.07 -11.32
C SER A 211 1.21 -9.69 -10.77
N SER A 212 0.35 -9.14 -11.62
CA SER A 212 -1.08 -8.93 -11.33
C SER A 212 -1.93 -10.18 -11.58
N TYR A 213 -1.39 -11.19 -12.25
CA TYR A 213 -2.08 -12.44 -12.61
C TYR A 213 -3.38 -12.22 -13.43
N GLY A 214 -3.47 -11.13 -14.18
CA GLY A 214 -4.68 -10.74 -14.92
C GLY A 214 -5.10 -11.77 -15.97
N THR A 215 -4.18 -12.35 -16.69
CA THR A 215 -4.46 -13.39 -17.73
C THR A 215 -4.99 -14.69 -17.10
N GLN A 216 -4.47 -15.07 -15.93
CA GLN A 216 -4.94 -16.22 -15.17
C GLN A 216 -6.35 -15.99 -14.61
N VAL A 217 -6.61 -14.78 -14.09
CA VAL A 217 -7.97 -14.39 -13.65
C VAL A 217 -8.95 -14.42 -14.81
N ALA A 218 -8.55 -13.97 -16.01
CA ALA A 218 -9.38 -14.04 -17.22
C ALA A 218 -9.73 -15.49 -17.58
N ALA A 219 -8.78 -16.42 -17.46
CA ALA A 219 -9.03 -17.84 -17.70
C ALA A 219 -10.01 -18.43 -16.67
N ILE A 220 -9.86 -18.09 -15.38
CA ILE A 220 -10.80 -18.50 -14.31
C ILE A 220 -12.20 -17.94 -14.58
N ALA A 221 -12.31 -16.73 -15.13
CA ALA A 221 -13.57 -16.09 -15.50
C ALA A 221 -14.23 -16.70 -16.77
N GLY A 222 -13.57 -17.65 -17.44
CA GLY A 222 -14.11 -18.35 -18.61
C GLY A 222 -13.79 -17.66 -19.95
N VAL A 223 -12.81 -16.75 -20.00
CA VAL A 223 -12.32 -16.21 -21.29
C VAL A 223 -11.70 -17.35 -22.10
N PRO A 224 -11.96 -17.43 -23.43
CA PRO A 224 -11.45 -18.52 -24.26
C PRO A 224 -9.94 -18.73 -24.12
N PRO A 225 -9.46 -19.99 -24.04
CA PRO A 225 -8.05 -20.29 -23.79
C PRO A 225 -7.09 -19.67 -24.81
N GLU A 226 -7.47 -19.62 -26.09
CA GLU A 226 -6.69 -19.00 -27.16
C GLU A 226 -6.53 -17.47 -26.97
N VAL A 227 -7.54 -16.80 -26.42
CA VAL A 227 -7.48 -15.36 -26.08
C VAL A 227 -6.56 -15.15 -24.91
N CYS A 228 -6.66 -15.98 -23.87
CA CYS A 228 -5.79 -15.93 -22.70
C CYS A 228 -4.34 -16.19 -23.06
N ALA A 229 -4.03 -17.17 -23.91
CA ALA A 229 -2.69 -17.48 -24.38
C ALA A 229 -2.09 -16.29 -25.14
N LYS A 230 -2.84 -15.73 -26.09
CA LYS A 230 -2.39 -14.54 -26.84
C LYS A 230 -2.16 -13.34 -25.91
N ALA A 231 -3.05 -13.12 -24.94
CA ALA A 231 -2.89 -12.04 -23.97
C ALA A 231 -1.63 -12.22 -23.09
N ALA A 232 -1.31 -13.45 -22.71
CA ALA A 232 -0.09 -13.75 -21.95
C ALA A 232 1.19 -13.46 -22.75
N ASP A 233 1.22 -13.79 -24.06
CA ASP A 233 2.38 -13.52 -24.92
C ASP A 233 2.57 -12.02 -25.12
N VAL A 234 1.52 -11.27 -25.46
CA VAL A 234 1.56 -9.82 -25.61
C VAL A 234 1.94 -9.11 -24.31
N SER A 235 1.42 -9.59 -23.17
CA SER A 235 1.78 -9.05 -21.85
C SER A 235 3.27 -9.22 -21.55
N ARG A 236 3.86 -10.34 -21.94
CA ARG A 236 5.30 -10.61 -21.79
C ARG A 236 6.14 -9.67 -22.66
N GLU A 237 5.74 -9.49 -23.93
CA GLU A 237 6.42 -8.55 -24.82
C GLU A 237 6.40 -7.11 -24.29
N PHE A 238 5.27 -6.64 -23.79
CA PHE A 238 5.15 -5.31 -23.19
C PHE A 238 5.99 -5.16 -21.92
N PHE A 239 6.04 -6.20 -21.10
CA PHE A 239 6.85 -6.19 -19.89
C PHE A 239 8.35 -6.12 -20.24
N ASP A 240 8.82 -6.92 -21.19
CA ASP A 240 10.23 -6.95 -21.63
C ASP A 240 10.64 -5.60 -22.25
N GLN A 241 9.75 -4.99 -23.06
CA GLN A 241 9.97 -3.66 -23.62
C GLN A 241 10.06 -2.58 -22.53
N ALA A 242 9.13 -2.59 -21.57
CA ALA A 242 9.12 -1.64 -20.46
C ALA A 242 10.38 -1.79 -19.58
N GLN A 243 10.81 -3.01 -19.29
CA GLN A 243 12.04 -3.25 -18.54
C GLN A 243 13.29 -2.76 -19.30
N ALA A 244 13.37 -3.02 -20.60
CA ALA A 244 14.49 -2.56 -21.42
C ALA A 244 14.57 -1.01 -21.47
N GLU A 245 13.43 -0.33 -21.56
CA GLU A 245 13.37 1.13 -21.49
C GLU A 245 13.74 1.64 -20.11
N HIS A 246 13.23 1.02 -19.05
CA HIS A 246 13.56 1.38 -17.68
C HIS A 246 15.05 1.25 -17.40
N ALA A 247 15.66 0.12 -17.77
CA ALA A 247 17.09 -0.10 -17.64
C ALA A 247 17.92 0.97 -18.37
N ARG A 248 17.51 1.38 -19.57
CA ARG A 248 18.18 2.45 -20.33
C ARG A 248 18.09 3.82 -19.63
N ARG A 249 16.96 4.12 -18.95
CA ARG A 249 16.77 5.38 -18.23
C ARG A 249 17.50 5.42 -16.89
N MET A 250 17.58 4.30 -16.19
CA MET A 250 18.23 4.19 -14.88
C MET A 250 19.75 4.31 -14.93
N HIS A 251 20.38 4.01 -16.07
CA HIS A 251 21.83 4.11 -16.25
C HIS A 251 22.40 5.55 -16.24
N SER A 252 21.59 6.59 -16.09
CA SER A 252 22.10 7.94 -16.29
C SER A 252 21.81 9.00 -15.23
N ARG A 253 20.92 8.83 -14.24
CA ARG A 253 20.61 9.93 -13.31
C ARG A 253 20.01 9.48 -11.98
N ILE A 254 20.53 10.03 -10.87
CA ILE A 254 19.82 10.08 -9.58
C ILE A 254 18.53 10.90 -9.79
N PRO A 255 17.34 10.39 -9.41
CA PRO A 255 16.11 11.14 -9.54
C PRO A 255 16.23 12.51 -8.85
N LEU A 256 15.76 13.57 -9.52
CA LEU A 256 15.81 14.95 -8.99
C LEU A 256 15.11 15.06 -7.63
N GLU A 257 14.06 14.27 -7.42
CA GLU A 257 13.31 14.19 -6.17
C GLU A 257 14.17 13.61 -5.03
N THR A 258 14.94 12.58 -5.31
CA THR A 258 15.89 12.02 -4.34
C THR A 258 16.94 13.06 -3.92
N LEU A 259 17.43 13.85 -4.87
CA LEU A 259 18.34 14.98 -4.59
C LEU A 259 17.64 16.09 -3.80
N ALA A 260 16.38 16.39 -4.10
CA ALA A 260 15.58 17.39 -3.36
C ALA A 260 15.32 16.92 -1.92
N ASP A 261 15.04 15.65 -1.71
CA ASP A 261 14.88 15.08 -0.37
C ASP A 261 16.17 15.08 0.43
N PHE A 262 17.31 14.76 -0.19
CA PHE A 262 18.63 14.95 0.42
C PHE A 262 18.85 16.40 0.87
N ALA A 263 18.57 17.35 -0.01
CA ALA A 263 18.76 18.78 0.29
C ALA A 263 17.82 19.25 1.41
N ARG A 264 16.59 18.71 1.47
CA ARG A 264 15.60 19.02 2.51
C ARG A 264 16.04 18.48 3.87
N LEU A 265 16.42 17.20 3.93
CA LEU A 265 16.91 16.57 5.18
C LEU A 265 18.16 17.24 5.70
N TYR A 266 19.11 17.58 4.81
CA TYR A 266 20.33 18.30 5.16
C TYR A 266 20.02 19.69 5.73
N ARG A 267 19.11 20.46 5.12
CA ARG A 267 18.69 21.79 5.60
C ARG A 267 17.93 21.73 6.93
N ALA A 268 17.15 20.66 7.14
CA ALA A 268 16.36 20.50 8.36
C ALA A 268 17.20 20.10 9.59
N GLY A 269 18.49 19.77 9.42
CA GLY A 269 19.34 19.26 10.49
C GLY A 269 18.86 17.94 11.10
N LYS A 270 17.88 17.29 10.47
CA LYS A 270 17.26 16.05 10.93
C LYS A 270 17.92 14.84 10.27
N THR A 271 19.23 14.74 10.45
CA THR A 271 19.95 13.53 10.03
C THR A 271 19.79 12.43 11.08
N GLN A 272 18.65 11.73 11.07
CA GLN A 272 18.64 10.40 11.62
C GLN A 272 19.40 9.51 10.64
N GLU A 273 20.40 8.78 11.12
CA GLU A 273 21.26 7.91 10.29
C GLU A 273 20.48 6.97 9.36
N GLY A 274 19.27 6.52 9.77
CA GLY A 274 18.39 5.67 8.97
C GLY A 274 17.79 6.34 7.72
N GLU A 275 17.38 7.61 7.80
CA GLU A 275 16.77 8.32 6.66
C GLU A 275 17.82 8.65 5.59
N LEU A 276 19.02 9.06 6.03
CA LEU A 276 20.14 9.31 5.13
C LEU A 276 20.64 8.01 4.48
N GLY A 277 20.67 6.92 5.24
CA GLY A 277 21.03 5.59 4.76
C GLY A 277 20.09 5.08 3.67
N GLY A 278 18.78 5.30 3.83
CA GLY A 278 17.77 4.95 2.82
C GLY A 278 17.95 5.72 1.50
N LEU A 279 18.15 7.04 1.57
CA LEU A 279 18.39 7.87 0.39
C LEU A 279 19.72 7.54 -0.31
N LEU A 280 20.77 7.24 0.46
CA LEU A 280 22.06 6.77 -0.08
C LEU A 280 21.91 5.41 -0.79
N ALA A 281 21.06 4.51 -0.29
CA ALA A 281 20.77 3.24 -0.95
C ALA A 281 20.05 3.43 -2.28
N VAL A 282 19.12 4.40 -2.38
CA VAL A 282 18.48 4.80 -3.66
C VAL A 282 19.52 5.35 -4.62
N ALA A 283 20.35 6.29 -4.17
CA ALA A 283 21.39 6.88 -5.00
C ALA A 283 22.39 5.84 -5.53
N ARG A 284 22.79 4.87 -4.70
CA ARG A 284 23.69 3.77 -5.11
C ARG A 284 23.04 2.84 -6.14
N ARG A 285 21.73 2.53 -6.04
CA ARG A 285 21.03 1.73 -7.04
C ARG A 285 20.89 2.42 -8.40
N CYS A 286 20.86 3.75 -8.43
CA CYS A 286 20.84 4.52 -9.68
C CYS A 286 22.21 4.55 -10.38
N HIS A 287 23.29 4.12 -9.72
CA HIS A 287 24.65 4.10 -10.25
C HIS A 287 25.23 2.69 -10.44
N ALA A 288 24.54 1.65 -10.03
CA ALA A 288 24.89 0.24 -10.25
C ALA A 288 24.16 -0.32 -11.48
#